data_66f60d16e86e2e9217ab6cfdc6f8683a
#
_entry.id   66f60d16e86e2e9217ab6cfdc6f8683a
#
_cell.length_a   1.000
_cell.length_b   1.000
_cell.length_c   1.000
_cell.angle_alpha   90.00
_cell.angle_beta   90.00
_cell.angle_gamma   90.00
#
_symmetry.space_group_name_H-M   'P 1'
#
loop_
_entity.id
_entity.type
_entity.pdbx_description
1 polymer ?
#
loop_
_entity_poly.entity_id
_entity_poly.type
_entity_poly.pdbx_seq_one_letter_code
_entity_poly.pdbx_strand_id
1 'polypeptide(L)'
;MSFQPVKFYQTGTFTVGNRLLAPEERSVQASAKRFNSINSGHRACQGCGEALGARYAIDAAMEASDGQLVAANATGCLEVFSTPYPETSWQIPWIHSLFGNTAAVATGIAAAIKVKRKKGEQERDVRVVAQGGDGGTTDIGCGCVSGRFARNDDVRYTSYDNQG
;
A
#
# COMPACT_ATOMS: atom_id res chain seq x y z
N MET A 1 1.19 -33.94 4.35
CA MET A 1 0.37 -33.11 3.43
C MET A 1 0.79 -33.45 2.01
N SER A 2 -0.10 -34.08 1.23
CA SER A 2 0.18 -34.35 -0.19
C SER A 2 0.18 -33.04 -0.96
N PHE A 3 1.31 -32.70 -1.49
CA PHE A 3 1.46 -31.53 -2.38
C PHE A 3 0.76 -31.87 -3.70
N GLN A 4 -0.46 -31.40 -3.89
CA GLN A 4 -1.08 -31.49 -5.22
C GLN A 4 -0.52 -30.36 -6.08
N PRO A 5 0.07 -30.65 -7.24
CA PRO A 5 0.53 -29.61 -8.16
C PRO A 5 -0.68 -28.84 -8.67
N VAL A 6 -0.74 -27.59 -8.33
CA VAL A 6 -1.82 -26.72 -8.76
C VAL A 6 -1.38 -25.95 -9.97
N LYS A 7 -2.21 -25.91 -11.00
CA LYS A 7 -1.90 -25.18 -12.22
C LYS A 7 -1.75 -23.69 -11.92
N PHE A 8 -0.66 -23.08 -12.38
CA PHE A 8 -0.30 -21.69 -12.10
C PHE A 8 -1.45 -20.70 -12.35
N TYR A 9 -2.12 -20.82 -13.48
CA TYR A 9 -3.23 -19.93 -13.85
C TYR A 9 -4.49 -20.13 -13.02
N GLN A 10 -4.66 -21.26 -12.35
CA GLN A 10 -5.82 -21.53 -11.50
C GLN A 10 -5.64 -20.99 -10.09
N THR A 11 -4.43 -20.94 -9.62
CA THR A 11 -4.18 -20.72 -8.21
C THR A 11 -2.88 -19.98 -7.90
N GLY A 12 -2.08 -19.59 -8.88
CA GLY A 12 -0.77 -19.02 -8.60
C GLY A 12 -0.82 -17.94 -7.53
N THR A 13 -1.48 -16.85 -7.82
CA THR A 13 -1.64 -15.73 -6.88
C THR A 13 -2.53 -16.08 -5.69
N PHE A 14 -3.63 -16.77 -5.92
CA PHE A 14 -4.57 -17.19 -4.87
C PHE A 14 -3.92 -18.17 -3.88
N THR A 15 -3.18 -19.16 -4.38
CA THR A 15 -2.48 -20.13 -3.53
C THR A 15 -1.36 -19.47 -2.72
N VAL A 16 -0.64 -18.52 -3.28
CA VAL A 16 0.38 -17.75 -2.55
C VAL A 16 -0.28 -16.92 -1.46
N GLY A 17 -1.33 -16.19 -1.74
CA GLY A 17 -2.07 -15.43 -0.74
C GLY A 17 -2.60 -16.30 0.40
N ASN A 18 -3.18 -17.45 0.08
CA ASN A 18 -3.69 -18.37 1.08
C ASN A 18 -2.62 -19.10 1.92
N ARG A 19 -1.40 -19.19 1.45
CA ARG A 19 -0.29 -19.78 2.23
C ARG A 19 0.14 -18.92 3.41
N LEU A 20 -0.09 -17.64 3.33
CA LEU A 20 0.23 -16.69 4.39
C LEU A 20 -0.79 -16.72 5.53
N LEU A 21 -1.93 -17.38 5.33
CA LEU A 21 -2.99 -17.47 6.31
C LEU A 21 -3.00 -18.84 6.99
N ALA A 22 -3.28 -18.86 8.27
CA ALA A 22 -3.61 -20.08 8.98
C ALA A 22 -4.83 -20.76 8.32
N PRO A 23 -4.92 -22.10 8.29
CA PRO A 23 -6.00 -22.81 7.61
C PRO A 23 -7.40 -22.34 8.02
N GLU A 24 -7.60 -22.02 9.29
CA GLU A 24 -8.83 -21.50 9.87
C GLU A 24 -9.21 -20.11 9.36
N GLU A 25 -8.24 -19.33 8.90
CA GLU A 25 -8.43 -17.97 8.40
C GLU A 25 -8.66 -17.89 6.88
N ARG A 26 -8.63 -19.03 6.20
CA ARG A 26 -8.78 -19.11 4.73
C ARG A 26 -10.24 -19.11 4.25
N SER A 27 -11.18 -18.89 5.12
CA SER A 27 -12.60 -18.81 4.76
C SER A 27 -13.02 -17.40 4.36
N VAL A 28 -14.08 -17.31 3.55
CA VAL A 28 -14.70 -16.03 3.20
C VAL A 28 -15.18 -15.31 4.45
N GLN A 29 -15.72 -16.01 5.41
CA GLN A 29 -16.23 -15.46 6.67
C GLN A 29 -15.10 -14.88 7.53
N ALA A 30 -13.97 -15.55 7.61
CA ALA A 30 -12.80 -15.04 8.32
C ALA A 30 -12.24 -13.80 7.61
N SER A 31 -12.17 -13.83 6.28
CA SER A 31 -11.72 -12.70 5.46
C SER A 31 -12.64 -11.47 5.61
N ALA A 32 -13.96 -11.68 5.74
CA ALA A 32 -14.92 -10.59 5.91
C ALA A 32 -14.78 -9.83 7.26
N LYS A 33 -14.12 -10.42 8.24
CA LYS A 33 -13.87 -9.82 9.55
C LYS A 33 -12.56 -9.03 9.62
N ARG A 34 -11.77 -9.06 8.57
CA ARG A 34 -10.49 -8.36 8.54
C ARG A 34 -10.67 -6.86 8.41
N PHE A 35 -9.69 -6.12 8.88
CA PHE A 35 -9.58 -4.70 8.60
C PHE A 35 -9.57 -4.46 7.07
N ASN A 36 -10.28 -3.44 6.67
CA ASN A 36 -10.36 -3.04 5.27
C ASN A 36 -9.83 -1.60 5.16
N SER A 37 -8.67 -1.45 4.53
CA SER A 37 -8.00 -0.16 4.40
C SER A 37 -8.72 0.82 3.48
N ILE A 38 -9.61 0.34 2.61
CA ILE A 38 -10.38 1.18 1.68
C ILE A 38 -11.88 1.02 1.96
N ASN A 39 -12.53 2.11 2.31
CA ASN A 39 -13.98 2.18 2.50
C ASN A 39 -14.76 1.98 1.20
N SER A 40 -16.01 1.56 1.34
CA SER A 40 -17.01 1.70 0.28
C SER A 40 -17.17 3.18 -0.11
N GLY A 41 -17.55 3.44 -1.36
CA GLY A 41 -17.70 4.79 -1.89
C GLY A 41 -16.48 5.32 -2.63
N HIS A 42 -15.41 4.55 -2.74
CA HIS A 42 -14.32 4.85 -3.67
C HIS A 42 -14.80 4.86 -5.12
N ARG A 43 -14.07 5.54 -6.00
CA ARG A 43 -14.45 5.75 -7.42
C ARG A 43 -13.71 4.82 -8.38
N ALA A 44 -13.25 3.66 -7.91
CA ALA A 44 -12.60 2.69 -8.78
C ALA A 44 -13.57 2.14 -9.84
N CYS A 45 -13.04 1.86 -11.01
CA CYS A 45 -13.78 1.17 -12.07
C CYS A 45 -14.25 -0.21 -11.59
N GLN A 46 -15.29 -0.73 -12.20
CA GLN A 46 -15.75 -2.09 -11.91
C GLN A 46 -14.65 -3.10 -12.25
N GLY A 47 -14.33 -3.97 -11.28
CA GLY A 47 -13.27 -4.97 -11.44
C GLY A 47 -11.84 -4.40 -11.46
N CYS A 48 -11.63 -3.20 -10.95
CA CYS A 48 -10.32 -2.54 -10.94
C CYS A 48 -9.28 -3.38 -10.18
N GLY A 49 -8.28 -3.91 -10.90
CA GLY A 49 -7.18 -4.69 -10.33
C GLY A 49 -6.28 -3.87 -9.43
N GLU A 50 -6.05 -2.59 -9.77
CA GLU A 50 -5.23 -1.69 -8.97
C GLU A 50 -5.86 -1.41 -7.59
N ALA A 51 -7.18 -1.13 -7.56
CA ALA A 51 -7.89 -0.92 -6.30
C ALA A 51 -7.87 -2.16 -5.40
N LEU A 52 -8.01 -3.35 -6.00
CA LEU A 52 -7.90 -4.61 -5.28
C LEU A 52 -6.48 -4.87 -4.78
N GLY A 53 -5.48 -4.64 -5.62
CA GLY A 53 -4.07 -4.79 -5.26
C GLY A 53 -3.65 -3.82 -4.16
N ALA A 54 -4.06 -2.56 -4.26
CA ALA A 54 -3.79 -1.54 -3.26
C ALA A 54 -4.42 -1.88 -1.90
N ARG A 55 -5.67 -2.36 -1.89
CA ARG A 55 -6.32 -2.85 -0.68
C ARG A 55 -5.50 -3.96 -0.03
N TYR A 56 -5.15 -5.01 -0.77
CA TYR A 56 -4.40 -6.13 -0.21
C TYR A 56 -3.02 -5.73 0.31
N ALA A 57 -2.33 -4.86 -0.40
CA ALA A 57 -1.00 -4.39 0.01
C ALA A 57 -1.08 -3.60 1.32
N ILE A 58 -2.05 -2.70 1.44
CA ILE A 58 -2.21 -1.87 2.64
C ILE A 58 -2.80 -2.67 3.80
N ASP A 59 -3.76 -3.56 3.57
CA ASP A 59 -4.28 -4.46 4.62
C ASP A 59 -3.17 -5.30 5.22
N ALA A 60 -2.30 -5.89 4.39
CA ALA A 60 -1.14 -6.65 4.84
C ALA A 60 -0.11 -5.77 5.58
N ALA A 61 0.11 -4.54 5.10
CA ALA A 61 1.02 -3.60 5.75
C ALA A 61 0.49 -3.15 7.12
N MET A 62 -0.82 -2.95 7.24
CA MET A 62 -1.49 -2.62 8.51
C MET A 62 -1.36 -3.76 9.52
N GLU A 63 -1.59 -5.00 9.09
CA GLU A 63 -1.42 -6.19 9.92
C GLU A 63 0.04 -6.32 10.39
N ALA A 64 1.00 -6.17 9.47
CA ALA A 64 2.43 -6.28 9.78
C ALA A 64 2.99 -5.14 10.64
N SER A 65 2.31 -4.00 10.72
CA SER A 65 2.73 -2.82 11.49
C SER A 65 1.91 -2.59 12.76
N ASP A 66 1.05 -3.54 13.10
CA ASP A 66 0.10 -3.40 14.23
C ASP A 66 -0.69 -2.09 14.16
N GLY A 67 -1.16 -1.75 12.96
CA GLY A 67 -1.92 -0.53 12.70
C GLY A 67 -1.10 0.76 12.67
N GLN A 68 0.21 0.71 12.86
CA GLN A 68 1.08 1.90 12.88
C GLN A 68 1.63 2.19 11.49
N LEU A 69 0.79 2.72 10.61
CA LEU A 69 1.09 2.98 9.21
C LEU A 69 0.69 4.39 8.78
N VAL A 70 1.51 5.00 7.92
CA VAL A 70 1.18 6.20 7.15
C VAL A 70 1.41 5.90 5.68
N ALA A 71 0.45 6.22 4.83
CA ALA A 71 0.58 6.04 3.39
C ALA A 71 0.74 7.37 2.66
N ALA A 72 1.61 7.38 1.65
CA ALA A 72 1.74 8.46 0.68
C ALA A 72 1.40 7.92 -0.72
N ASN A 73 0.53 8.62 -1.46
CA ASN A 73 0.13 8.21 -2.80
C ASN A 73 0.71 9.13 -3.88
N ALA A 74 1.08 8.53 -4.99
CA ALA A 74 1.31 9.26 -6.24
C ALA A 74 -0.02 9.65 -6.88
N THR A 75 -0.01 10.75 -7.62
CA THR A 75 -1.12 11.13 -8.48
C THR A 75 -1.24 10.13 -9.64
N GLY A 76 -2.43 9.68 -9.89
CA GLY A 76 -2.78 8.70 -10.93
C GLY A 76 -4.11 8.03 -10.59
N CYS A 77 -4.41 6.89 -11.21
CA CYS A 77 -5.65 6.15 -10.91
C CYS A 77 -5.77 5.81 -9.42
N LEU A 78 -4.67 5.45 -8.77
CA LEU A 78 -4.63 5.15 -7.35
C LEU A 78 -5.15 6.30 -6.47
N GLU A 79 -4.76 7.52 -6.77
CA GLU A 79 -5.24 8.70 -6.06
C GLU A 79 -6.68 9.01 -6.47
N VAL A 80 -6.98 9.04 -7.77
CA VAL A 80 -8.29 9.44 -8.30
C VAL A 80 -9.41 8.57 -7.74
N PHE A 81 -9.25 7.26 -7.68
CA PHE A 81 -10.33 6.42 -7.15
C PHE A 81 -10.46 6.50 -5.63
N SER A 82 -9.39 6.81 -4.92
CA SER A 82 -9.35 6.79 -3.46
C SER A 82 -9.68 8.12 -2.80
N THR A 83 -9.83 9.20 -3.59
CA THR A 83 -10.13 10.55 -3.08
C THR A 83 -11.49 11.08 -3.54
N PRO A 84 -12.61 10.54 -3.05
CA PRO A 84 -13.90 11.18 -3.22
C PRO A 84 -13.92 12.49 -2.42
N TYR A 85 -13.81 13.63 -3.12
CA TYR A 85 -13.84 14.95 -2.47
C TYR A 85 -15.13 15.15 -1.64
N PRO A 86 -15.02 15.72 -0.43
CA PRO A 86 -13.83 16.32 0.24
C PRO A 86 -13.02 15.35 1.08
N GLU A 87 -13.28 14.07 1.00
CA GLU A 87 -12.72 13.03 1.87
C GLU A 87 -11.79 12.09 1.09
N THR A 88 -11.19 11.16 1.81
CA THR A 88 -10.49 10.01 1.25
C THR A 88 -11.20 8.72 1.60
N SER A 89 -11.10 7.72 0.74
CA SER A 89 -11.60 6.37 1.05
C SER A 89 -10.64 5.57 1.93
N TRP A 90 -9.43 6.05 2.17
CA TRP A 90 -8.46 5.37 3.01
C TRP A 90 -8.81 5.47 4.50
N GLN A 91 -8.79 4.35 5.19
CA GLN A 91 -8.98 4.27 6.66
C GLN A 91 -7.68 4.33 7.46
N ILE A 92 -6.66 4.92 6.89
CA ILE A 92 -5.34 5.08 7.48
C ILE A 92 -4.89 6.53 7.34
N PRO A 93 -3.96 7.03 8.15
CA PRO A 93 -3.28 8.28 7.89
C PRO A 93 -2.69 8.26 6.47
N TRP A 94 -3.13 9.21 5.66
CA TRP A 94 -2.85 9.24 4.24
C TRP A 94 -2.52 10.65 3.77
N ILE A 95 -1.62 10.75 2.82
CA ILE A 95 -1.24 12.00 2.20
C ILE A 95 -1.04 11.84 0.70
N HIS A 96 -1.49 12.83 -0.04
CA HIS A 96 -1.21 13.03 -1.45
C HIS A 96 -0.65 14.43 -1.66
N SER A 97 0.26 14.58 -2.59
CA SER A 97 0.86 15.87 -2.91
C SER A 97 0.80 16.15 -4.41
N LEU A 98 1.82 15.80 -5.18
CA LEU A 98 1.92 16.10 -6.60
C LEU A 98 2.32 14.87 -7.42
N PHE A 99 2.17 15.00 -8.74
CA PHE A 99 2.68 13.99 -9.67
C PHE A 99 4.16 13.68 -9.42
N GLY A 100 4.51 12.41 -9.42
CA GLY A 100 5.87 11.90 -9.36
C GLY A 100 6.64 12.12 -8.06
N ASN A 101 6.06 12.75 -7.02
CA ASN A 101 6.83 13.12 -5.82
C ASN A 101 6.57 12.23 -4.59
N THR A 102 5.78 11.17 -4.70
CA THR A 102 5.37 10.39 -3.54
C THR A 102 6.56 9.77 -2.77
N ALA A 103 7.60 9.32 -3.48
CA ALA A 103 8.80 8.79 -2.83
C ALA A 103 9.53 9.87 -2.01
N ALA A 104 9.60 11.10 -2.50
CA ALA A 104 10.18 12.21 -1.78
C ALA A 104 9.35 12.61 -0.56
N VAL A 105 8.02 12.66 -0.70
CA VAL A 105 7.10 12.92 0.42
C VAL A 105 7.24 11.84 1.50
N ALA A 106 7.24 10.58 1.12
CA ALA A 106 7.41 9.46 2.04
C ALA A 106 8.77 9.50 2.77
N THR A 107 9.84 9.87 2.05
CA THR A 107 11.16 10.12 2.65
C THR A 107 11.09 11.22 3.72
N GLY A 108 10.40 12.32 3.42
CA GLY A 108 10.20 13.42 4.38
C GLY A 108 9.44 12.98 5.63
N ILE A 109 8.38 12.18 5.46
CA ILE A 109 7.61 11.62 6.57
C ILE A 109 8.49 10.69 7.43
N ALA A 110 9.23 9.78 6.80
CA ALA A 110 10.13 8.86 7.50
C ALA A 110 11.22 9.63 8.29
N ALA A 111 11.80 10.66 7.68
CA ALA A 111 12.77 11.53 8.34
C ALA A 111 12.16 12.26 9.55
N ALA A 112 10.93 12.78 9.42
CA ALA A 112 10.23 13.45 10.50
C ALA A 112 9.93 12.49 11.67
N ILE A 113 9.47 11.27 11.38
CA ILE A 113 9.25 10.23 12.39
C ILE A 113 10.56 9.91 13.12
N LYS A 114 11.66 9.73 12.38
CA LYS A 114 12.98 9.47 12.95
C LYS A 114 13.45 10.58 13.89
N VAL A 115 13.21 11.85 13.51
CA VAL A 115 13.54 13.00 14.36
C VAL A 115 12.67 13.02 15.62
N LYS A 116 11.36 12.83 15.49
CA LYS A 116 10.43 12.79 16.63
C LYS A 116 10.81 11.67 17.63
N ARG A 117 11.18 10.50 17.12
CA ARG A 117 11.69 9.40 17.98
C ARG A 117 12.94 9.80 18.75
N LYS A 118 13.92 10.43 18.07
CA LYS A 118 15.15 10.90 18.74
C LYS A 118 14.89 11.94 19.83
N LYS A 119 13.81 12.72 19.69
CA LYS A 119 13.39 13.69 20.69
C LYS A 119 12.50 13.10 21.80
N GLY A 120 12.13 11.83 21.72
CA GLY A 120 11.18 11.21 22.64
C GLY A 120 9.74 11.65 22.46
N GLU A 121 9.41 12.31 21.35
CA GLU A 121 8.05 12.79 21.03
C GLU A 121 7.19 11.71 20.36
N GLN A 122 7.81 10.61 19.91
CA GLN A 122 7.14 9.50 19.23
C GLN A 122 7.69 8.17 19.75
N GLU A 123 6.88 7.44 20.47
CA GLU A 123 7.23 6.12 21.01
C GLU A 123 6.90 4.97 20.08
N ARG A 124 5.82 5.12 19.26
CA ARG A 124 5.31 4.07 18.40
C ARG A 124 6.18 3.89 17.16
N ASP A 125 6.32 2.64 16.71
CA ASP A 125 7.05 2.29 15.48
C ASP A 125 6.16 2.48 14.24
N VAL A 126 5.98 3.73 13.84
CA VAL A 126 5.17 4.06 12.66
C VAL A 126 5.95 3.74 11.39
N ARG A 127 5.34 2.95 10.52
CA ARG A 127 5.88 2.59 9.20
C ARG A 127 5.35 3.53 8.13
N VAL A 128 6.15 3.73 7.09
CA VAL A 128 5.77 4.58 5.95
C VAL A 128 5.70 3.74 4.69
N VAL A 129 4.56 3.79 4.03
CA VAL A 129 4.35 3.17 2.71
C VAL A 129 4.12 4.26 1.69
N ALA A 130 4.89 4.23 0.61
CA ALA A 130 4.64 5.00 -0.59
C ALA A 130 4.04 4.07 -1.65
N GLN A 131 3.08 4.56 -2.42
CA GLN A 131 2.44 3.76 -3.44
C GLN A 131 2.06 4.60 -4.66
N GLY A 132 2.12 3.99 -5.84
CA GLY A 132 1.81 4.66 -7.09
C GLY A 132 1.61 3.68 -8.23
N GLY A 133 1.01 4.15 -9.31
CA GLY A 133 0.98 3.45 -10.59
C GLY A 133 2.39 3.36 -11.21
N ASP A 134 2.51 2.64 -12.29
CA ASP A 134 3.79 2.48 -13.02
C ASP A 134 4.29 3.82 -13.57
N GLY A 135 3.45 4.64 -14.22
CA GLY A 135 3.84 5.96 -14.71
C GLY A 135 4.27 6.91 -13.60
N GLY A 136 3.51 6.97 -12.49
CA GLY A 136 3.85 7.78 -11.32
C GLY A 136 5.10 7.31 -10.57
N THR A 137 5.56 6.11 -10.82
CA THR A 137 6.71 5.46 -10.17
C THR A 137 7.95 5.46 -11.04
N THR A 138 7.83 4.88 -12.25
CA THR A 138 8.97 4.54 -13.11
C THR A 138 9.20 5.54 -14.24
N ASP A 139 8.24 6.41 -14.50
CA ASP A 139 8.38 7.52 -15.45
C ASP A 139 8.55 8.84 -14.69
N ILE A 140 7.47 9.59 -14.42
CA ILE A 140 7.54 10.91 -13.76
C ILE A 140 8.21 10.82 -12.38
N GLY A 141 7.95 9.74 -11.63
CA GLY A 141 8.47 9.53 -10.27
C GLY A 141 9.89 8.96 -10.19
N CYS A 142 10.47 8.55 -11.30
CA CYS A 142 11.74 7.79 -11.34
C CYS A 142 12.88 8.48 -10.55
N GLY A 143 13.04 9.79 -10.70
CA GLY A 143 14.06 10.55 -9.98
C GLY A 143 13.89 10.50 -8.46
N CYS A 144 12.67 10.65 -7.97
CA CYS A 144 12.36 10.57 -6.54
C CYS A 144 12.56 9.15 -5.98
N VAL A 145 12.16 8.14 -6.73
CA VAL A 145 12.33 6.73 -6.37
C VAL A 145 13.81 6.36 -6.34
N SER A 146 14.58 6.75 -7.36
CA SER A 146 16.02 6.54 -7.43
C SER A 146 16.74 7.21 -6.24
N GLY A 147 16.40 8.45 -5.94
CA GLY A 147 16.97 9.18 -4.80
C GLY A 147 16.67 8.49 -3.45
N ARG A 148 15.45 7.96 -3.28
CA ARG A 148 15.09 7.17 -2.09
C ARG A 148 15.94 5.91 -1.98
N PHE A 149 16.15 5.17 -3.08
CA PHE A 149 17.01 3.98 -3.08
C PHE A 149 18.47 4.33 -2.75
N ALA A 150 18.99 5.38 -3.37
CA ALA A 150 20.37 5.84 -3.13
C ALA A 150 20.63 6.21 -1.66
N ARG A 151 19.64 6.73 -0.96
CA ARG A 151 19.72 7.08 0.47
C ARG A 151 19.38 5.92 1.41
N ASN A 152 18.87 4.82 0.90
CA ASN A 152 18.36 3.68 1.68
C ASN A 152 17.32 4.13 2.74
N ASP A 153 16.39 4.97 2.33
CA ASP A 153 15.34 5.48 3.21
C ASP A 153 14.41 4.35 3.70
N ASP A 154 14.04 4.35 4.98
CA ASP A 154 13.14 3.35 5.58
C ASP A 154 11.68 3.62 5.18
N VAL A 155 11.40 3.39 3.92
CA VAL A 155 10.08 3.53 3.28
C VAL A 155 9.79 2.27 2.48
N ARG A 156 8.63 1.69 2.63
CA ARG A 156 8.15 0.65 1.70
C ARG A 156 7.55 1.33 0.49
N TYR A 157 7.90 0.88 -0.70
CA TYR A 157 7.34 1.40 -1.93
C TYR A 157 6.65 0.28 -2.71
N THR A 158 5.39 0.49 -3.06
CA THR A 158 4.60 -0.42 -3.89
C THR A 158 4.26 0.27 -5.20
N SER A 159 4.60 -0.35 -6.32
CA SER A 159 4.17 0.09 -7.65
C SER A 159 3.12 -0.87 -8.18
N TYR A 160 2.06 -0.32 -8.72
CA TYR A 160 0.99 -1.06 -9.39
C TYR A 160 1.12 -0.82 -10.88
N ASP A 161 1.40 -1.88 -11.63
CA ASP A 161 1.42 -1.81 -13.09
C ASP A 161 -0.01 -1.80 -13.61
N ASN A 162 -0.51 -0.62 -13.90
CA ASN A 162 -1.83 -0.38 -14.49
C ASN A 162 -1.74 0.17 -15.91
N GLN A 163 -0.53 0.25 -16.47
CA GLN A 163 -0.24 0.71 -17.83
C GLN A 163 -0.68 2.16 -18.10
N GLY A 164 -0.58 3.04 -17.10
CA GLY A 164 -0.99 4.42 -17.21
C GLY A 164 -0.27 5.39 -16.27
#